data_fdcc6ac6e9dd1a82569bc47953b5b299
#
_entry.id   fdcc6ac6e9dd1a82569bc47953b5b299
#
_cell.length_a   1.000
_cell.length_b   1.000
_cell.length_c   1.000
_cell.angle_alpha   90.00
_cell.angle_beta   90.00
_cell.angle_gamma   90.00
#
_symmetry.space_group_name_H-M   'P 1'
#
loop_
_entity.id
_entity.type
_entity.pdbx_description
1 polymer ?
#
loop_
_entity_poly.entity_id
_entity_poly.type
_entity_poly.pdbx_seq_one_letter_code
_entity_poly.pdbx_strand_id
1 'polypeptide(L)'
;NTAFLDEVIPFANKEEATVYEHLKRAVAFSLNHLGPHGMPAGLYADWNDCLRLGANGESSFVALQFYYAMTILKIFAEYKKDTEYVQYLEETQKAFGEKVQELCWDNDRFVRGYTESGERIGEAAAPEANMWLNPQSWAVISGLATPEQGDAALNNVYERLNTEYGAILMDPPYHAHAFDGALAVIYNQGTKENSGIFSQSQGWLILAEALRGHGERAFTYFMENSPAAQNDCAEIRRLEPYCYGQFTEGKASKHFGRSHVHWLTGTASTVMVGLSLIHISEPTRPEPISY
;
A
#
# COMPACT_ATOMS: atom_id res chain seq x y z
N ASN A 1 -11.82 -1.55 22.25
CA ASN A 1 -13.11 -1.78 22.90
C ASN A 1 -14.00 -2.64 22.00
N THR A 2 -14.05 -3.95 22.27
CA THR A 2 -14.82 -4.92 21.45
C THR A 2 -16.33 -4.77 21.59
N ALA A 3 -16.84 -4.11 22.64
CA ALA A 3 -18.27 -3.80 22.77
C ALA A 3 -18.78 -2.90 21.63
N PHE A 4 -17.89 -2.16 20.97
CA PHE A 4 -18.22 -1.37 19.78
C PHE A 4 -18.80 -2.20 18.64
N LEU A 5 -18.44 -3.48 18.53
CA LEU A 5 -18.97 -4.37 17.50
C LEU A 5 -20.49 -4.61 17.64
N ASP A 6 -21.05 -4.39 18.83
CA ASP A 6 -22.47 -4.59 19.14
C ASP A 6 -23.29 -3.29 19.05
N GLU A 7 -22.63 -2.13 18.87
CA GLU A 7 -23.32 -0.87 18.70
C GLU A 7 -24.15 -0.88 17.42
N VAL A 8 -25.42 -0.48 17.52
CA VAL A 8 -26.31 -0.35 16.36
C VAL A 8 -26.16 1.05 15.80
N ILE A 9 -25.78 1.12 14.52
CA ILE A 9 -25.60 2.36 13.80
C ILE A 9 -26.37 2.34 12.47
N PRO A 10 -26.82 3.49 11.95
CA PRO A 10 -27.58 3.54 10.70
C PRO A 10 -26.68 3.32 9.48
N PHE A 11 -27.22 2.67 8.46
CA PHE A 11 -26.70 2.74 7.09
C PHE A 11 -27.12 4.06 6.43
N ALA A 12 -26.43 4.42 5.34
CA ALA A 12 -26.76 5.62 4.57
C ALA A 12 -28.22 5.64 4.03
N ASN A 13 -28.81 4.47 3.81
CA ASN A 13 -30.21 4.30 3.36
C ASN A 13 -31.26 4.25 4.50
N LYS A 14 -30.86 4.62 5.72
CA LYS A 14 -31.71 4.70 6.93
C LYS A 14 -32.12 3.37 7.59
N GLU A 15 -31.70 2.23 7.09
CA GLU A 15 -31.70 0.99 7.86
C GLU A 15 -30.59 1.04 8.89
N GLU A 16 -30.63 0.16 9.89
CA GLU A 16 -29.60 0.10 10.93
C GLU A 16 -29.22 -1.36 11.24
N ALA A 17 -27.99 -1.56 11.66
CA ALA A 17 -27.48 -2.85 12.12
C ALA A 17 -26.28 -2.63 13.04
N THR A 18 -25.81 -3.72 13.64
CA THR A 18 -24.58 -3.66 14.45
C THR A 18 -23.35 -3.30 13.59
N VAL A 19 -22.33 -2.72 14.20
CA VAL A 19 -21.03 -2.47 13.54
C VAL A 19 -20.49 -3.76 12.93
N TYR A 20 -20.62 -4.89 13.60
CA TYR A 20 -20.20 -6.18 13.05
C TYR A 20 -20.93 -6.54 11.74
N GLU A 21 -22.24 -6.32 11.65
CA GLU A 21 -23.00 -6.53 10.42
C GLU A 21 -22.60 -5.54 9.30
N HIS A 22 -22.23 -4.30 9.63
CA HIS A 22 -21.67 -3.36 8.68
C HIS A 22 -20.37 -3.88 8.05
N LEU A 23 -19.48 -4.48 8.86
CA LEU A 23 -18.23 -5.08 8.36
C LEU A 23 -18.48 -6.29 7.46
N LYS A 24 -19.42 -7.17 7.83
CA LYS A 24 -19.86 -8.30 6.99
C LYS A 24 -20.42 -7.80 5.66
N ARG A 25 -21.24 -6.76 5.68
CA ARG A 25 -21.83 -6.14 4.48
C ARG A 25 -20.75 -5.51 3.57
N ALA A 26 -19.72 -4.91 4.13
CA ALA A 26 -18.60 -4.35 3.35
C ALA A 26 -17.83 -5.44 2.59
N VAL A 27 -17.53 -6.56 3.23
CA VAL A 27 -16.90 -7.72 2.57
C VAL A 27 -17.82 -8.31 1.49
N ALA A 28 -19.11 -8.51 1.81
CA ALA A 28 -20.09 -9.00 0.85
C ALA A 28 -20.23 -8.07 -0.37
N PHE A 29 -20.18 -6.75 -0.17
CA PHE A 29 -20.19 -5.78 -1.26
C PHE A 29 -19.03 -6.02 -2.23
N SER A 30 -17.82 -6.14 -1.74
CA SER A 30 -16.63 -6.37 -2.57
C SER A 30 -16.72 -7.70 -3.32
N LEU A 31 -17.20 -8.78 -2.68
CA LEU A 31 -17.40 -10.09 -3.32
C LEU A 31 -18.50 -10.07 -4.39
N ASN A 32 -19.49 -9.21 -4.26
CA ASN A 32 -20.55 -9.05 -5.26
C ASN A 32 -20.19 -8.08 -6.40
N HIS A 33 -19.03 -7.41 -6.32
CA HIS A 33 -18.54 -6.46 -7.30
C HIS A 33 -17.12 -6.80 -7.69
N LEU A 34 -16.94 -7.99 -8.25
CA LEU A 34 -15.66 -8.43 -8.80
C LEU A 34 -15.53 -8.02 -10.26
N GLY A 35 -14.30 -7.73 -10.68
CA GLY A 35 -13.95 -7.51 -12.06
C GLY A 35 -13.80 -8.83 -12.85
N PRO A 36 -13.39 -8.75 -14.13
CA PRO A 36 -13.32 -9.90 -15.03
C PRO A 36 -12.39 -11.02 -14.56
N HIS A 37 -11.33 -10.71 -13.82
CA HIS A 37 -10.38 -11.68 -13.31
C HIS A 37 -10.76 -12.20 -11.91
N GLY A 38 -11.77 -11.60 -11.25
CA GLY A 38 -12.27 -12.00 -9.94
C GLY A 38 -11.57 -11.33 -8.77
N MET A 39 -10.93 -10.21 -8.97
CA MET A 39 -10.53 -9.26 -7.94
C MET A 39 -11.59 -8.16 -7.78
N PRO A 40 -11.64 -7.41 -6.66
CA PRO A 40 -12.59 -6.32 -6.51
C PRO A 40 -12.49 -5.31 -7.66
N ALA A 41 -13.64 -5.00 -8.28
CA ALA A 41 -13.72 -4.00 -9.32
C ALA A 41 -13.46 -2.61 -8.72
N GLY A 42 -12.71 -1.79 -9.43
CA GLY A 42 -12.28 -0.47 -8.96
C GLY A 42 -13.41 0.56 -8.87
N LEU A 43 -14.49 0.40 -9.64
CA LEU A 43 -15.63 1.33 -9.72
C LEU A 43 -15.17 2.78 -9.96
N TYR A 44 -14.14 2.93 -10.79
CA TYR A 44 -13.43 4.19 -11.09
C TYR A 44 -12.60 4.76 -9.93
N ALA A 45 -12.33 4.00 -8.87
CA ALA A 45 -11.56 4.46 -7.72
C ALA A 45 -10.30 3.60 -7.50
N ASP A 46 -9.25 4.26 -7.05
CA ASP A 46 -8.03 3.68 -6.50
C ASP A 46 -7.42 4.73 -5.55
N TRP A 47 -6.55 4.34 -4.63
CA TRP A 47 -5.77 5.29 -3.82
C TRP A 47 -4.97 6.26 -4.72
N ASN A 48 -4.51 5.77 -5.86
CA ASN A 48 -3.85 6.60 -6.87
C ASN A 48 -4.91 7.18 -7.82
N ASP A 49 -5.33 8.40 -7.57
CA ASP A 49 -6.35 9.12 -8.36
C ASP A 49 -6.01 9.25 -9.85
N CYS A 50 -4.73 9.09 -10.19
CA CYS A 50 -4.23 9.16 -11.57
C CYS A 50 -4.17 7.81 -12.28
N LEU A 51 -4.67 6.75 -11.64
CA LEU A 51 -4.72 5.41 -12.20
C LEU A 51 -6.17 5.00 -12.48
N ARG A 52 -6.61 5.22 -13.70
CA ARG A 52 -7.97 4.89 -14.15
C ARG A 52 -7.99 3.57 -14.89
N LEU A 53 -8.24 2.50 -14.15
CA LEU A 53 -8.32 1.15 -14.71
C LEU A 53 -9.68 0.85 -15.38
N GLY A 54 -10.68 1.72 -15.21
CA GLY A 54 -12.07 1.53 -15.63
C GLY A 54 -12.98 1.06 -14.50
N ALA A 55 -14.29 1.03 -14.74
CA ALA A 55 -15.27 0.62 -13.73
C ALA A 55 -15.03 -0.83 -13.27
N ASN A 56 -14.72 -1.71 -14.21
CA ASN A 56 -14.43 -3.13 -13.98
C ASN A 56 -12.93 -3.42 -13.94
N GLY A 57 -12.08 -2.42 -13.97
CA GLY A 57 -10.64 -2.58 -13.79
C GLY A 57 -10.32 -3.04 -12.37
N GLU A 58 -9.20 -3.74 -12.19
CA GLU A 58 -8.87 -4.45 -10.97
C GLU A 58 -7.49 -4.03 -10.47
N SER A 59 -7.45 -3.48 -9.28
CA SER A 59 -6.21 -3.05 -8.62
C SER A 59 -5.68 -4.17 -7.71
N SER A 60 -4.45 -4.63 -7.94
CA SER A 60 -3.81 -5.58 -7.04
C SER A 60 -3.63 -5.01 -5.63
N PHE A 61 -3.35 -3.70 -5.52
CA PHE A 61 -3.27 -3.00 -4.24
C PHE A 61 -4.59 -3.11 -3.46
N VAL A 62 -5.74 -2.90 -4.12
CA VAL A 62 -7.07 -3.05 -3.50
C VAL A 62 -7.36 -4.51 -3.17
N ALA A 63 -6.99 -5.45 -4.04
CA ALA A 63 -7.15 -6.88 -3.79
C ALA A 63 -6.38 -7.36 -2.56
N LEU A 64 -5.14 -6.87 -2.38
CA LEU A 64 -4.31 -7.17 -1.20
C LEU A 64 -4.92 -6.57 0.08
N GLN A 65 -5.45 -5.36 0.02
CA GLN A 65 -6.19 -4.77 1.14
C GLN A 65 -7.45 -5.56 1.47
N PHE A 66 -8.17 -6.01 0.46
CA PHE A 66 -9.38 -6.82 0.65
C PHE A 66 -9.05 -8.19 1.29
N TYR A 67 -7.96 -8.84 0.86
CA TYR A 67 -7.46 -10.05 1.51
C TYR A 67 -7.18 -9.81 3.01
N TYR A 68 -6.51 -8.70 3.33
CA TYR A 68 -6.25 -8.31 4.72
C TYR A 68 -7.52 -7.99 5.51
N ALA A 69 -8.50 -7.33 4.88
CA ALA A 69 -9.79 -7.04 5.52
C ALA A 69 -10.52 -8.32 5.94
N MET A 70 -10.47 -9.39 5.11
CA MET A 70 -11.03 -10.70 5.49
C MET A 70 -10.29 -11.31 6.69
N THR A 71 -8.95 -11.16 6.77
CA THR A 71 -8.17 -11.60 7.94
C THR A 71 -8.64 -10.91 9.22
N ILE A 72 -8.81 -9.59 9.18
CA ILE A 72 -9.25 -8.83 10.35
C ILE A 72 -10.71 -9.17 10.72
N LEU A 73 -11.58 -9.31 9.73
CA LEU A 73 -12.99 -9.66 10.00
C LEU A 73 -13.12 -11.08 10.58
N LYS A 74 -12.24 -12.01 10.18
CA LYS A 74 -12.19 -13.35 10.78
C LYS A 74 -11.87 -13.28 12.28
N ILE A 75 -10.92 -12.46 12.72
CA ILE A 75 -10.63 -12.23 14.14
C ILE A 75 -11.88 -11.73 14.89
N PHE A 76 -12.64 -10.83 14.29
CA PHE A 76 -13.89 -10.35 14.91
C PHE A 76 -14.99 -11.43 14.93
N ALA A 77 -15.09 -12.25 13.89
CA ALA A 77 -16.03 -13.38 13.84
C ALA A 77 -15.71 -14.43 14.92
N GLU A 78 -14.43 -14.76 15.11
CA GLU A 78 -13.96 -15.64 16.20
C GLU A 78 -14.31 -15.06 17.58
N TYR A 79 -14.08 -13.77 17.79
CA TYR A 79 -14.46 -13.07 19.01
C TYR A 79 -15.98 -13.13 19.26
N LYS A 80 -16.78 -12.96 18.21
CA LYS A 80 -18.25 -13.06 18.25
C LYS A 80 -18.76 -14.50 18.36
N LYS A 81 -17.89 -15.50 18.24
CA LYS A 81 -18.20 -16.95 18.17
C LYS A 81 -19.14 -17.29 17.01
N ASP A 82 -19.05 -16.54 15.91
CA ASP A 82 -19.76 -16.78 14.65
C ASP A 82 -18.96 -17.81 13.82
N THR A 83 -19.02 -19.07 14.25
CA THR A 83 -18.21 -20.16 13.67
C THR A 83 -18.55 -20.44 12.22
N GLU A 84 -19.80 -20.25 11.80
CA GLU A 84 -20.23 -20.41 10.41
C GLU A 84 -19.56 -19.33 9.51
N TYR A 85 -19.53 -18.09 9.99
CA TYR A 85 -18.91 -17.01 9.23
C TYR A 85 -17.38 -17.09 9.23
N VAL A 86 -16.77 -17.63 10.29
CA VAL A 86 -15.31 -17.94 10.31
C VAL A 86 -14.96 -18.92 9.20
N GLN A 87 -15.69 -20.04 9.11
CA GLN A 87 -15.46 -21.03 8.04
C GLN A 87 -15.68 -20.43 6.64
N TYR A 88 -16.76 -19.67 6.46
CA TYR A 88 -17.02 -18.97 5.20
C TYR A 88 -15.86 -18.05 4.80
N LEU A 89 -15.32 -17.26 5.74
CA LEU A 89 -14.20 -16.38 5.48
C LEU A 89 -12.91 -17.15 5.15
N GLU A 90 -12.64 -18.27 5.82
CA GLU A 90 -11.47 -19.11 5.56
C GLU A 90 -11.47 -19.69 4.14
N GLU A 91 -12.60 -20.25 3.73
CA GLU A 91 -12.78 -20.81 2.39
C GLU A 91 -12.69 -19.73 1.30
N THR A 92 -13.37 -18.60 1.53
CA THR A 92 -13.40 -17.46 0.60
C THR A 92 -12.02 -16.82 0.47
N GLN A 93 -11.35 -16.55 1.59
CA GLN A 93 -10.03 -15.92 1.60
C GLN A 93 -8.98 -16.80 0.95
N LYS A 94 -9.03 -18.12 1.17
CA LYS A 94 -8.13 -19.07 0.52
C LYS A 94 -8.28 -19.04 -1.00
N ALA A 95 -9.50 -19.24 -1.49
CA ALA A 95 -9.77 -19.23 -2.93
C ALA A 95 -9.41 -17.88 -3.59
N PHE A 96 -9.71 -16.78 -2.91
CA PHE A 96 -9.36 -15.44 -3.37
C PHE A 96 -7.84 -15.24 -3.40
N GLY A 97 -7.13 -15.67 -2.35
CA GLY A 97 -5.67 -15.55 -2.26
C GLY A 97 -4.94 -16.33 -3.34
N GLU A 98 -5.35 -17.57 -3.62
CA GLU A 98 -4.81 -18.39 -4.72
C GLU A 98 -4.94 -17.66 -6.06
N LYS A 99 -6.11 -17.06 -6.32
CA LYS A 99 -6.36 -16.28 -7.54
C LYS A 99 -5.49 -15.04 -7.63
N VAL A 100 -5.36 -14.25 -6.55
CA VAL A 100 -4.51 -13.05 -6.54
C VAL A 100 -3.04 -13.41 -6.74
N GLN A 101 -2.58 -14.52 -6.17
CA GLN A 101 -1.23 -15.03 -6.41
C GLN A 101 -0.98 -15.35 -7.88
N GLU A 102 -1.89 -16.09 -8.51
CA GLU A 102 -1.80 -16.45 -9.93
C GLU A 102 -1.77 -15.21 -10.85
N LEU A 103 -2.62 -14.25 -10.57
CA LEU A 103 -2.80 -13.06 -11.42
C LEU A 103 -1.70 -12.02 -11.21
N CYS A 104 -1.29 -11.80 -9.97
CA CYS A 104 -0.50 -10.61 -9.62
C CYS A 104 0.99 -10.88 -9.43
N TRP A 105 1.41 -12.12 -9.15
CA TRP A 105 2.84 -12.43 -9.06
C TRP A 105 3.48 -12.51 -10.45
N ASP A 106 4.56 -11.74 -10.67
CA ASP A 106 5.28 -11.69 -11.93
C ASP A 106 6.79 -11.67 -11.69
N ASN A 107 7.40 -12.86 -11.78
CA ASN A 107 8.81 -13.12 -11.55
C ASN A 107 9.31 -12.76 -10.13
N ASP A 108 9.45 -11.48 -9.84
CA ASP A 108 10.09 -10.95 -8.63
C ASP A 108 9.31 -9.79 -8.00
N ARG A 109 8.07 -9.58 -8.45
CA ARG A 109 7.20 -8.47 -8.03
C ARG A 109 5.72 -8.77 -8.17
N PHE A 110 4.89 -7.99 -7.50
CA PHE A 110 3.45 -7.97 -7.72
C PHE A 110 3.10 -6.84 -8.70
N VAL A 111 2.33 -7.17 -9.73
CA VAL A 111 1.85 -6.18 -10.72
C VAL A 111 0.88 -5.18 -10.10
N ARG A 112 0.64 -4.07 -10.78
CA ARG A 112 -0.23 -3.00 -10.27
C ARG A 112 -1.71 -3.29 -10.43
N GLY A 113 -2.09 -4.02 -11.45
CA GLY A 113 -3.48 -4.39 -11.72
C GLY A 113 -3.79 -4.66 -13.17
N TYR A 114 -5.08 -4.62 -13.48
CA TYR A 114 -5.62 -4.86 -14.82
C TYR A 114 -6.61 -3.74 -15.18
N THR A 115 -6.52 -3.23 -16.39
CA THR A 115 -7.56 -2.36 -16.94
C THR A 115 -8.82 -3.18 -17.22
N GLU A 116 -9.97 -2.53 -17.40
CA GLU A 116 -11.20 -3.22 -17.79
C GLU A 116 -11.12 -3.83 -19.19
N SER A 117 -10.18 -3.42 -20.03
CA SER A 117 -9.85 -4.04 -21.31
C SER A 117 -8.94 -5.26 -21.20
N GLY A 118 -8.47 -5.59 -19.99
CA GLY A 118 -7.59 -6.73 -19.71
C GLY A 118 -6.11 -6.45 -19.86
N GLU A 119 -5.69 -5.19 -20.04
CA GLU A 119 -4.27 -4.83 -20.08
C GLU A 119 -3.66 -4.95 -18.69
N ARG A 120 -2.55 -5.69 -18.57
CA ARG A 120 -1.83 -5.92 -17.31
C ARG A 120 -0.87 -4.77 -17.04
N ILE A 121 -1.06 -4.06 -15.94
CA ILE A 121 -0.28 -2.88 -15.57
C ILE A 121 0.78 -3.23 -14.53
N GLY A 122 2.02 -2.82 -14.78
CA GLY A 122 3.14 -3.03 -13.84
C GLY A 122 3.82 -4.39 -14.01
N GLU A 123 3.63 -5.07 -15.14
CA GLU A 123 4.35 -6.30 -15.45
C GLU A 123 5.83 -6.04 -15.74
N ALA A 124 6.69 -7.03 -15.47
CA ALA A 124 8.14 -6.89 -15.59
C ALA A 124 8.61 -6.56 -17.02
N ALA A 125 7.86 -6.98 -18.03
CA ALA A 125 8.18 -6.74 -19.45
C ALA A 125 7.75 -5.35 -19.94
N ALA A 126 6.97 -4.59 -19.19
CA ALA A 126 6.52 -3.26 -19.60
C ALA A 126 7.72 -2.30 -19.71
N PRO A 127 7.77 -1.45 -20.75
CA PRO A 127 8.88 -0.51 -20.94
C PRO A 127 8.89 0.62 -19.91
N GLU A 128 7.74 0.97 -19.36
CA GLU A 128 7.56 2.02 -18.35
C GLU A 128 6.67 1.50 -17.22
N ALA A 129 6.78 2.09 -16.03
CA ALA A 129 5.98 1.76 -14.85
C ALA A 129 5.90 0.25 -14.57
N ASN A 130 7.03 -0.46 -14.73
CA ASN A 130 7.09 -1.92 -14.54
C ASN A 130 7.44 -2.33 -13.10
N MET A 131 7.63 -1.37 -12.20
CA MET A 131 7.81 -1.58 -10.78
C MET A 131 6.99 -0.55 -9.99
N TRP A 132 6.11 -1.00 -9.10
CA TRP A 132 5.25 -0.16 -8.29
C TRP A 132 5.43 -0.46 -6.81
N LEU A 133 5.49 0.58 -5.98
CA LEU A 133 5.74 0.47 -4.53
C LEU A 133 4.57 -0.20 -3.78
N ASN A 134 3.35 0.28 -3.99
CA ASN A 134 2.21 -0.09 -3.15
C ASN A 134 1.88 -1.59 -3.18
N PRO A 135 1.87 -2.28 -4.34
CA PRO A 135 1.61 -3.72 -4.34
C PRO A 135 2.64 -4.52 -3.57
N GLN A 136 3.92 -4.12 -3.60
CA GLN A 136 4.98 -4.86 -2.91
C GLN A 136 4.81 -4.79 -1.39
N SER A 137 4.65 -3.60 -0.85
CA SER A 137 4.45 -3.41 0.58
C SER A 137 3.16 -4.09 1.08
N TRP A 138 2.05 -3.96 0.34
CA TRP A 138 0.77 -4.54 0.74
C TRP A 138 0.69 -6.06 0.53
N ALA A 139 1.45 -6.65 -0.37
CA ALA A 139 1.55 -8.10 -0.47
C ALA A 139 2.13 -8.73 0.81
N VAL A 140 3.10 -8.03 1.42
CA VAL A 140 3.67 -8.42 2.72
C VAL A 140 2.71 -8.10 3.86
N ILE A 141 2.17 -6.88 3.93
CA ILE A 141 1.26 -6.44 5.02
C ILE A 141 0.02 -7.34 5.10
N SER A 142 -0.53 -7.72 3.95
CA SER A 142 -1.71 -8.58 3.90
C SER A 142 -1.44 -10.01 4.35
N GLY A 143 -0.19 -10.45 4.33
CA GLY A 143 0.20 -11.84 4.59
C GLY A 143 -0.06 -12.76 3.38
N LEU A 144 -0.36 -12.21 2.19
CA LEU A 144 -0.56 -13.01 0.99
C LEU A 144 0.76 -13.48 0.39
N ALA A 145 1.78 -12.61 0.34
CA ALA A 145 3.10 -12.98 -0.16
C ALA A 145 3.72 -14.09 0.69
N THR A 146 4.30 -15.11 0.02
CA THR A 146 5.18 -16.04 0.74
C THR A 146 6.42 -15.28 1.26
N PRO A 147 7.15 -15.83 2.25
CA PRO A 147 8.40 -15.23 2.71
C PRO A 147 9.35 -14.86 1.57
N GLU A 148 9.56 -15.78 0.64
CA GLU A 148 10.45 -15.62 -0.51
C GLU A 148 9.97 -14.54 -1.47
N GLN A 149 8.67 -14.50 -1.75
CA GLN A 149 8.06 -13.46 -2.58
C GLN A 149 8.17 -12.07 -1.92
N GLY A 150 7.90 -12.00 -0.61
CA GLY A 150 8.02 -10.76 0.16
C GLY A 150 9.44 -10.22 0.12
N ASP A 151 10.43 -11.07 0.36
CA ASP A 151 11.83 -10.66 0.34
C ASP A 151 12.29 -10.25 -1.08
N ALA A 152 11.90 -10.98 -2.12
CA ALA A 152 12.19 -10.62 -3.50
C ALA A 152 11.58 -9.25 -3.88
N ALA A 153 10.30 -9.07 -3.58
CA ALA A 153 9.58 -7.83 -3.86
C ALA A 153 10.19 -6.63 -3.13
N LEU A 154 10.50 -6.77 -1.83
CA LEU A 154 11.08 -5.69 -1.02
C LEU A 154 12.55 -5.41 -1.41
N ASN A 155 13.32 -6.42 -1.83
CA ASN A 155 14.65 -6.20 -2.39
C ASN A 155 14.59 -5.38 -3.68
N ASN A 156 13.65 -5.69 -4.58
CA ASN A 156 13.43 -4.88 -5.78
C ASN A 156 13.02 -3.44 -5.46
N VAL A 157 12.20 -3.23 -4.42
CA VAL A 157 11.87 -1.87 -3.95
C VAL A 157 13.15 -1.15 -3.52
N TYR A 158 13.99 -1.79 -2.71
CA TYR A 158 15.22 -1.19 -2.22
C TYR A 158 16.19 -0.84 -3.35
N GLU A 159 16.39 -1.75 -4.30
CA GLU A 159 17.35 -1.56 -5.40
C GLU A 159 16.87 -0.55 -6.45
N ARG A 160 15.55 -0.48 -6.70
CA ARG A 160 15.03 0.29 -7.83
C ARG A 160 14.29 1.56 -7.43
N LEU A 161 13.52 1.51 -6.34
CA LEU A 161 12.65 2.62 -5.97
C LEU A 161 13.26 3.50 -4.88
N ASN A 162 14.18 2.99 -4.06
CA ASN A 162 14.75 3.77 -2.96
C ASN A 162 15.59 4.95 -3.44
N THR A 163 15.55 6.03 -2.65
CA THR A 163 16.36 7.23 -2.82
C THR A 163 16.67 7.83 -1.45
N GLU A 164 17.62 8.74 -1.38
CA GLU A 164 17.98 9.48 -0.15
C GLU A 164 16.83 10.29 0.48
N TYR A 165 15.67 10.40 -0.19
CA TYR A 165 14.47 11.11 0.30
C TYR A 165 13.26 10.20 0.46
N GLY A 166 13.44 8.88 0.34
CA GLY A 166 12.41 7.85 0.38
C GLY A 166 12.20 7.15 -0.97
N ALA A 167 11.34 6.15 -0.98
CA ALA A 167 11.07 5.35 -2.16
C ALA A 167 10.07 6.04 -3.11
N ILE A 168 10.41 6.08 -4.40
CA ILE A 168 9.52 6.59 -5.46
C ILE A 168 8.34 5.63 -5.68
N LEU A 169 7.22 6.17 -6.17
CA LEU A 169 5.98 5.40 -6.30
C LEU A 169 6.04 4.33 -7.38
N MET A 170 6.78 4.58 -8.45
CA MET A 170 6.99 3.63 -9.56
C MET A 170 8.26 3.94 -10.36
N ASP A 171 8.77 2.96 -11.10
CA ASP A 171 9.93 3.06 -11.97
C ASP A 171 9.77 2.15 -13.21
N PRO A 172 10.20 2.58 -14.42
CA PRO A 172 10.46 3.96 -14.83
C PRO A 172 9.19 4.82 -14.85
N PRO A 173 9.30 6.16 -14.76
CA PRO A 173 8.11 7.04 -14.89
C PRO A 173 7.49 6.94 -16.28
N TYR A 174 6.19 7.18 -16.37
CA TYR A 174 5.51 7.27 -17.66
C TYR A 174 6.02 8.46 -18.49
N HIS A 175 6.22 8.20 -19.78
CA HIS A 175 6.57 9.21 -20.77
C HIS A 175 5.92 8.92 -22.14
N ALA A 176 6.21 7.79 -22.75
CA ALA A 176 5.79 7.46 -24.11
C ALA A 176 4.90 6.20 -24.21
N HIS A 177 4.89 5.36 -23.17
CA HIS A 177 4.25 4.05 -23.18
C HIS A 177 3.19 3.92 -22.08
N ALA A 178 2.52 5.04 -21.75
CA ALA A 178 1.44 5.03 -20.79
C ALA A 178 0.19 4.39 -21.42
N PHE A 179 -0.54 3.55 -20.66
CA PHE A 179 -1.87 3.08 -21.09
C PHE A 179 -2.89 4.23 -21.02
N ASP A 180 -4.02 4.09 -21.71
CA ASP A 180 -5.00 5.17 -21.88
C ASP A 180 -5.56 5.74 -20.56
N GLY A 181 -5.65 4.92 -19.51
CA GLY A 181 -6.09 5.32 -18.16
C GLY A 181 -4.99 5.91 -17.26
N ALA A 182 -3.74 6.02 -17.72
CA ALA A 182 -2.63 6.52 -16.92
C ALA A 182 -2.57 8.05 -16.89
N LEU A 183 -3.44 8.69 -16.13
CA LEU A 183 -3.46 10.16 -16.00
C LEU A 183 -2.19 10.73 -15.35
N ALA A 184 -1.35 9.89 -14.77
CA ALA A 184 -0.05 10.31 -14.22
C ALA A 184 0.82 11.07 -15.22
N VAL A 185 0.63 10.84 -16.53
CA VAL A 185 1.34 11.55 -17.62
C VAL A 185 1.09 13.05 -17.67
N ILE A 186 0.05 13.58 -17.00
CA ILE A 186 -0.14 15.02 -16.86
C ILE A 186 0.93 15.67 -15.97
N TYR A 187 1.60 14.89 -15.15
CA TYR A 187 2.68 15.33 -14.30
C TYR A 187 4.04 15.06 -14.95
N ASN A 188 4.98 15.99 -14.77
CA ASN A 188 6.35 15.77 -15.14
C ASN A 188 6.91 14.52 -14.43
N GLN A 189 7.82 13.81 -15.10
CA GLN A 189 8.51 12.67 -14.51
C GLN A 189 9.19 13.05 -13.19
N GLY A 190 9.02 12.20 -12.19
CA GLY A 190 9.49 12.44 -10.82
C GLY A 190 8.57 13.31 -9.96
N THR A 191 7.38 13.68 -10.44
CA THR A 191 6.43 14.47 -9.64
C THR A 191 5.10 13.75 -9.46
N LYS A 192 4.48 13.95 -8.29
CA LYS A 192 3.19 13.37 -7.94
C LYS A 192 3.15 11.86 -8.24
N GLU A 193 2.07 11.40 -8.86
CA GLU A 193 1.84 10.00 -9.22
C GLU A 193 2.76 9.50 -10.33
N ASN A 194 3.46 10.39 -11.03
CA ASN A 194 4.44 10.00 -12.06
C ASN A 194 5.84 9.85 -11.46
N SER A 195 6.04 8.85 -10.61
CA SER A 195 7.33 8.53 -9.99
C SER A 195 7.81 9.53 -8.91
N GLY A 196 6.89 10.28 -8.29
CA GLY A 196 7.17 11.03 -7.07
C GLY A 196 7.28 10.11 -5.85
N ILE A 197 7.79 10.65 -4.75
CA ILE A 197 7.89 9.98 -3.44
C ILE A 197 6.67 10.39 -2.62
N PHE A 198 5.63 9.53 -2.56
CA PHE A 198 4.48 9.77 -1.71
C PHE A 198 4.79 9.37 -0.27
N SER A 199 4.64 10.31 0.65
CA SER A 199 5.02 10.09 2.05
C SER A 199 4.16 9.00 2.73
N GLN A 200 2.87 8.91 2.41
CA GLN A 200 2.00 7.85 2.98
C GLN A 200 2.49 6.45 2.63
N SER A 201 2.94 6.22 1.40
CA SER A 201 3.45 4.92 0.96
C SER A 201 4.72 4.49 1.70
N GLN A 202 5.49 5.43 2.23
CA GLN A 202 6.69 5.13 3.03
C GLN A 202 6.31 4.44 4.34
N GLY A 203 5.22 4.85 5.00
CA GLY A 203 4.76 4.19 6.22
C GLY A 203 4.37 2.72 5.99
N TRP A 204 3.76 2.40 4.86
CA TRP A 204 3.47 1.01 4.48
C TRP A 204 4.74 0.22 4.17
N LEU A 205 5.72 0.85 3.52
CA LEU A 205 7.01 0.22 3.24
C LEU A 205 7.76 -0.11 4.54
N ILE A 206 7.85 0.84 5.46
CA ILE A 206 8.45 0.65 6.79
C ILE A 206 7.77 -0.51 7.53
N LEU A 207 6.43 -0.56 7.51
CA LEU A 207 5.66 -1.63 8.12
C LEU A 207 5.97 -2.99 7.48
N ALA A 208 6.02 -3.06 6.14
CA ALA A 208 6.31 -4.30 5.42
C ALA A 208 7.70 -4.84 5.76
N GLU A 209 8.72 -3.98 5.79
CA GLU A 209 10.08 -4.36 6.16
C GLU A 209 10.17 -4.84 7.61
N ALA A 210 9.50 -4.14 8.54
CA ALA A 210 9.45 -4.55 9.94
C ALA A 210 8.78 -5.92 10.10
N LEU A 211 7.70 -6.19 9.38
CA LEU A 211 7.01 -7.49 9.38
C LEU A 211 7.89 -8.64 8.83
N ARG A 212 8.85 -8.33 7.94
CA ARG A 212 9.83 -9.28 7.43
C ARG A 212 11.08 -9.41 8.32
N GLY A 213 11.19 -8.65 9.41
CA GLY A 213 12.36 -8.63 10.28
C GLY A 213 13.55 -7.84 9.72
N HIS A 214 13.32 -6.97 8.72
CA HIS A 214 14.35 -6.13 8.12
C HIS A 214 14.42 -4.76 8.84
N GLY A 215 14.65 -4.75 10.15
CA GLY A 215 14.58 -3.56 11.00
C GLY A 215 15.53 -2.44 10.58
N GLU A 216 16.77 -2.76 10.22
CA GLU A 216 17.76 -1.78 9.72
C GLU A 216 17.24 -1.07 8.45
N ARG A 217 16.66 -1.81 7.52
CA ARG A 217 16.10 -1.25 6.27
C ARG A 217 14.85 -0.43 6.53
N ALA A 218 13.98 -0.90 7.43
CA ALA A 218 12.81 -0.14 7.88
C ALA A 218 13.21 1.20 8.52
N PHE A 219 14.26 1.19 9.34
CA PHE A 219 14.80 2.41 9.95
C PHE A 219 15.44 3.34 8.91
N THR A 220 16.14 2.80 7.93
CA THR A 220 16.69 3.59 6.81
C THR A 220 15.58 4.35 6.08
N TYR A 221 14.50 3.69 5.66
CA TYR A 221 13.34 4.34 5.03
C TYR A 221 12.68 5.39 5.92
N PHE A 222 12.63 5.15 7.22
CA PHE A 222 12.14 6.14 8.17
C PHE A 222 13.02 7.41 8.16
N MET A 223 14.34 7.26 8.24
CA MET A 223 15.27 8.39 8.25
C MET A 223 15.24 9.18 6.94
N GLU A 224 15.17 8.49 5.80
CA GLU A 224 15.11 9.10 4.47
C GLU A 224 13.82 9.94 4.27
N ASN A 225 12.70 9.51 4.85
CA ASN A 225 11.43 10.23 4.71
C ASN A 225 11.12 11.18 5.87
N SER A 226 11.75 11.03 7.03
CA SER A 226 11.46 11.84 8.23
C SER A 226 11.84 13.31 8.03
N PRO A 227 10.89 14.25 8.20
CA PRO A 227 11.20 15.68 8.08
C PRO A 227 12.30 16.14 9.03
N ALA A 228 12.29 15.66 10.28
CA ALA A 228 13.29 16.02 11.29
C ALA A 228 14.69 15.50 10.93
N ALA A 229 14.79 14.26 10.44
CA ALA A 229 16.07 13.66 10.03
C ALA A 229 16.67 14.35 8.78
N GLN A 230 15.83 14.95 7.95
CA GLN A 230 16.21 15.62 6.71
C GLN A 230 16.37 17.15 6.87
N ASN A 231 16.42 17.65 8.10
CA ASN A 231 16.49 19.09 8.35
C ASN A 231 17.80 19.73 7.86
N ASP A 232 18.89 18.96 7.80
CA ASP A 232 20.17 19.43 7.26
C ASP A 232 20.13 19.72 5.73
N CYS A 233 19.08 19.24 5.05
CA CYS A 233 18.78 19.49 3.65
C CYS A 233 17.59 20.44 3.47
N ALA A 234 17.30 21.32 4.42
CA ALA A 234 16.09 22.15 4.45
C ALA A 234 15.95 23.05 3.20
N GLU A 235 17.03 23.53 2.62
CA GLU A 235 17.05 24.33 1.38
C GLU A 235 16.64 23.52 0.13
N ILE A 236 16.83 22.19 0.16
CA ILE A 236 16.39 21.27 -0.89
C ILE A 236 14.95 20.83 -0.61
N ARG A 237 14.72 20.31 0.60
CA ARG A 237 13.44 19.76 1.03
C ARG A 237 12.31 20.80 1.04
N ARG A 238 12.61 22.03 1.47
CA ARG A 238 11.64 23.12 1.63
C ARG A 238 10.42 22.70 2.45
N LEU A 239 10.69 21.99 3.55
CA LEU A 239 9.71 21.37 4.43
C LEU A 239 10.06 21.72 5.86
N GLU A 240 9.07 22.03 6.69
CA GLU A 240 9.27 22.21 8.12
C GLU A 240 9.70 20.88 8.77
N PRO A 241 10.61 20.93 9.77
CA PRO A 241 11.20 19.72 10.37
C PRO A 241 10.21 18.90 11.22
N TYR A 242 8.96 19.31 11.31
CA TYR A 242 7.91 18.71 12.14
C TYR A 242 6.65 18.33 11.35
N CYS A 243 6.66 18.42 10.01
CA CYS A 243 5.52 18.01 9.21
C CYS A 243 5.94 17.19 8.00
N TYR A 244 5.10 16.23 7.62
CA TYR A 244 5.23 15.52 6.34
C TYR A 244 4.54 16.33 5.24
N GLY A 245 5.15 16.36 4.05
CA GLY A 245 4.47 16.75 2.82
C GLY A 245 3.67 15.59 2.25
N GLN A 246 2.73 15.86 1.35
CA GLN A 246 2.03 14.81 0.62
C GLN A 246 3.01 13.99 -0.22
N PHE A 247 3.89 14.68 -0.96
CA PHE A 247 4.91 14.05 -1.78
C PHE A 247 6.19 14.88 -1.84
N THR A 248 7.27 14.21 -2.19
CA THR A 248 8.58 14.79 -2.52
C THR A 248 8.90 14.47 -3.98
N GLU A 249 9.56 15.37 -4.70
CA GLU A 249 9.97 15.12 -6.07
C GLU A 249 11.01 13.99 -6.12
N GLY A 250 10.77 13.00 -6.99
CA GLY A 250 11.60 11.82 -7.16
C GLY A 250 12.82 12.05 -8.08
N LYS A 251 13.64 11.01 -8.23
CA LYS A 251 14.94 11.05 -8.95
C LYS A 251 14.87 11.50 -10.41
N ALA A 252 13.71 11.40 -11.06
CA ALA A 252 13.53 11.84 -12.44
C ALA A 252 13.22 13.34 -12.56
N SER A 253 12.96 14.04 -11.45
CA SER A 253 12.73 15.49 -11.45
C SER A 253 14.03 16.27 -11.34
N LYS A 254 14.08 17.41 -12.06
CA LYS A 254 15.15 18.42 -11.88
C LYS A 254 15.19 19.07 -10.50
N HIS A 255 14.13 18.90 -9.70
CA HIS A 255 14.02 19.41 -8.34
C HIS A 255 13.95 18.25 -7.33
N PHE A 256 14.68 17.17 -7.60
CA PHE A 256 14.76 16.00 -6.74
C PHE A 256 14.95 16.39 -5.26
N GLY A 257 14.16 15.81 -4.39
CA GLY A 257 14.17 16.08 -2.95
C GLY A 257 13.22 17.19 -2.49
N ARG A 258 12.64 18.03 -3.37
CA ARG A 258 11.71 19.08 -2.98
C ARG A 258 10.37 18.49 -2.55
N SER A 259 9.93 18.82 -1.34
CA SER A 259 8.62 18.42 -0.81
C SER A 259 7.52 19.43 -1.14
N HIS A 260 6.27 18.92 -1.22
CA HIS A 260 5.10 19.68 -1.59
C HIS A 260 3.90 19.31 -0.74
N VAL A 261 2.92 20.24 -0.68
CA VAL A 261 1.62 20.07 -0.05
C VAL A 261 1.78 19.62 1.40
N HIS A 262 2.39 20.50 2.21
CA HIS A 262 2.68 20.26 3.61
C HIS A 262 1.41 19.97 4.40
N TRP A 263 1.48 19.10 5.40
CA TRP A 263 0.39 18.67 6.29
C TRP A 263 -0.71 17.80 5.66
N LEU A 264 -0.79 17.71 4.35
CA LEU A 264 -1.85 16.96 3.66
C LEU A 264 -1.45 15.49 3.42
N THR A 265 -1.31 14.73 4.50
CA THR A 265 -0.97 13.30 4.43
C THR A 265 -1.28 12.58 5.74
N GLY A 266 -1.61 11.28 5.66
CA GLY A 266 -1.75 10.38 6.81
C GLY A 266 -0.45 9.70 7.24
N THR A 267 0.70 10.15 6.74
CA THR A 267 2.00 9.49 6.91
C THR A 267 2.38 9.26 8.37
N ALA A 268 2.17 10.25 9.24
CA ALA A 268 2.57 10.17 10.64
C ALA A 268 1.97 8.96 11.35
N SER A 269 0.70 8.62 11.08
CA SER A 269 0.05 7.46 11.67
C SER A 269 0.59 6.13 11.13
N THR A 270 0.82 6.02 9.82
CA THR A 270 1.35 4.79 9.21
C THR A 270 2.80 4.55 9.60
N VAL A 271 3.61 5.59 9.67
CA VAL A 271 5.01 5.52 10.14
C VAL A 271 5.07 5.11 11.61
N MET A 272 4.20 5.68 12.46
CA MET A 272 4.15 5.31 13.88
C MET A 272 3.85 3.81 14.08
N VAL A 273 2.92 3.26 13.29
CA VAL A 273 2.62 1.82 13.31
C VAL A 273 3.84 1.00 12.88
N GLY A 274 4.50 1.36 11.78
CA GLY A 274 5.71 0.68 11.31
C GLY A 274 6.83 0.72 12.34
N LEU A 275 7.14 1.88 12.90
CA LEU A 275 8.17 2.05 13.92
C LEU A 275 7.90 1.24 15.20
N SER A 276 6.64 1.10 15.60
CA SER A 276 6.29 0.31 16.78
C SER A 276 6.65 -1.17 16.66
N LEU A 277 6.80 -1.69 15.45
CA LEU A 277 7.12 -3.08 15.17
C LEU A 277 8.63 -3.33 14.97
N ILE A 278 9.44 -2.33 14.66
CA ILE A 278 10.89 -2.49 14.46
C ILE A 278 11.53 -3.13 15.70
N HIS A 279 11.19 -2.67 16.90
CA HIS A 279 11.73 -3.21 18.16
C HIS A 279 11.19 -4.60 18.50
N ILE A 280 10.07 -5.02 17.96
CA ILE A 280 9.51 -6.36 18.15
C ILE A 280 10.22 -7.36 17.26
N SER A 281 10.58 -6.97 16.05
CA SER A 281 11.27 -7.81 15.05
C SER A 281 12.76 -7.99 15.38
N GLU A 282 13.37 -7.02 16.06
CA GLU A 282 14.75 -7.07 16.56
C GLU A 282 14.77 -6.92 18.09
N PRO A 283 14.47 -7.99 18.85
CA PRO A 283 14.61 -7.93 20.29
C PRO A 283 16.09 -7.85 20.67
N THR A 284 16.50 -6.64 21.02
CA THR A 284 17.72 -6.36 21.78
C THR A 284 19.07 -6.24 21.05
N ARG A 285 19.47 -5.04 20.73
CA ARG A 285 20.73 -4.53 21.28
C ARG A 285 20.40 -3.39 22.25
N PRO A 286 20.55 -3.59 23.56
CA PRO A 286 20.58 -2.45 24.49
C PRO A 286 21.91 -1.73 24.24
N GLU A 287 21.94 -0.79 23.34
CA GLU A 287 22.98 0.23 23.32
C GLU A 287 22.71 1.08 24.56
N PRO A 288 23.70 1.29 25.46
CA PRO A 288 23.51 2.19 26.56
C PRO A 288 23.30 3.60 25.99
N ILE A 289 22.19 4.23 26.36
CA ILE A 289 21.95 5.64 26.10
C ILE A 289 23.05 6.40 26.82
N SER A 290 24.06 6.87 26.09
CA SER A 290 25.03 7.84 26.61
C SER A 290 24.34 9.20 26.60
N TYR A 291 24.06 9.73 27.79
CA TYR A 291 23.63 11.10 28.00
C TYR A 291 24.77 12.08 27.71
#